data_0df002c06a6e37aab0f26ac2cb139563
#
_entry.id   0df002c06a6e37aab0f26ac2cb139563
#
_cell.length_a   1.000
_cell.length_b   1.000
_cell.length_c   1.000
_cell.angle_alpha   90.00
_cell.angle_beta   90.00
_cell.angle_gamma   90.00
#
_symmetry.space_group_name_H-M   'P 1'
#
loop_
_entity.id
_entity.type
_entity.pdbx_description
1 polymer ?
#
loop_
_entity_poly.entity_id
_entity_poly.type
_entity_poly.pdbx_seq_one_letter_code
_entity_poly.pdbx_strand_id
1 'polypeptide(L)'
;SRPHVGLGDYSGYYGTVAEFLELTEDEWFQMLTEGCKRIGRNLNDTRGLFHSFRDSYEVMRNLFTDLSDADVKSDDWEILFELRIKKSRSIRIYADVLVITENYVFSLEFKMNDKILEEEMSQAAKYSPYLEVLFGPQYEVIPVLVLTKAEDLYQYAELPGTTAELPVCSGDMLFNIFDECLGFLEGE
;
A
#
# COMPACT_ATOMS: atom_id res chain seq x y z
N SER A 1 -10.89 15.59 -5.09
CA SER A 1 -11.90 14.57 -5.31
C SER A 1 -11.68 13.36 -4.42
N ARG A 2 -12.75 12.74 -3.96
CA ARG A 2 -12.71 11.59 -3.03
C ARG A 2 -13.67 10.50 -3.50
N PRO A 3 -13.44 9.92 -4.69
CA PRO A 3 -14.39 8.97 -5.27
C PRO A 3 -14.58 7.70 -4.44
N HIS A 4 -13.61 7.34 -3.59
CA HIS A 4 -13.68 6.13 -2.78
C HIS A 4 -13.84 6.42 -1.29
N VAL A 5 -14.43 7.55 -0.93
CA VAL A 5 -14.61 7.96 0.47
C VAL A 5 -15.34 6.92 1.31
N GLY A 6 -16.25 6.15 0.70
CA GLY A 6 -16.98 5.09 1.40
C GLY A 6 -16.09 3.98 1.93
N LEU A 7 -14.92 3.77 1.34
CA LEU A 7 -13.96 2.77 1.82
C LEU A 7 -13.33 3.17 3.15
N GLY A 8 -13.42 4.43 3.53
CA GLY A 8 -12.96 4.90 4.84
C GLY A 8 -13.65 4.21 6.00
N ASP A 9 -14.89 3.79 5.84
CA ASP A 9 -15.64 3.07 6.88
C ASP A 9 -15.10 1.64 7.12
N TYR A 10 -14.28 1.15 6.21
CA TYR A 10 -13.72 -0.21 6.26
C TYR A 10 -12.18 -0.18 6.37
N SER A 11 -11.60 0.98 6.60
CA SER A 11 -10.15 1.16 6.68
C SER A 11 -9.72 1.69 8.04
N GLY A 12 -8.46 1.45 8.38
CA GLY A 12 -7.82 2.10 9.53
C GLY A 12 -7.64 3.59 9.28
N TYR A 13 -7.18 3.93 8.08
CA TYR A 13 -7.04 5.33 7.66
C TYR A 13 -7.46 5.45 6.18
N TYR A 14 -8.13 6.54 5.84
CA TYR A 14 -8.44 6.92 4.46
C TYR A 14 -8.30 8.44 4.31
N GLY A 15 -7.71 8.86 3.21
CA GLY A 15 -7.62 10.27 2.85
C GLY A 15 -7.07 10.46 1.45
N THR A 16 -7.03 11.70 1.00
CA THR A 16 -6.26 12.04 -0.19
C THR A 16 -4.78 12.10 0.19
N VAL A 17 -3.91 12.01 -0.81
CA VAL A 17 -2.46 12.14 -0.59
C VAL A 17 -2.15 13.51 0.03
N ALA A 18 -2.81 14.58 -0.44
CA ALA A 18 -2.62 15.91 0.14
C ALA A 18 -2.95 15.92 1.65
N GLU A 19 -4.08 15.31 2.03
CA GLU A 19 -4.47 15.21 3.44
C GLU A 19 -3.46 14.42 4.26
N PHE A 20 -3.00 13.30 3.72
CA PHE A 20 -2.00 12.45 4.37
C PHE A 20 -0.71 13.22 4.65
N LEU A 21 -0.25 14.00 3.68
CA LEU A 21 1.00 14.76 3.81
C LEU A 21 0.90 15.91 4.82
N GLU A 22 -0.29 16.37 5.14
CA GLU A 22 -0.49 17.40 6.16
C GLU A 22 -0.44 16.86 7.59
N LEU A 23 -0.58 15.53 7.76
CA LEU A 23 -0.57 14.91 9.08
C LEU A 23 0.85 14.68 9.57
N THR A 24 1.07 14.93 10.86
CA THR A 24 2.27 14.41 11.51
C THR A 24 2.15 12.90 11.68
N GLU A 25 3.27 12.23 11.95
CA GLU A 25 3.25 10.79 12.20
C GLU A 25 2.33 10.45 13.37
N ASP A 26 2.37 11.23 14.45
CA ASP A 26 1.53 10.99 15.63
C ASP A 26 0.04 11.18 15.32
N GLU A 27 -0.31 12.22 14.59
CA GLU A 27 -1.70 12.46 14.18
C GLU A 27 -2.23 11.32 13.30
N TRP A 28 -1.45 10.92 12.31
CA TRP A 28 -1.80 9.81 11.44
C TRP A 28 -1.94 8.51 12.22
N PHE A 29 -0.98 8.25 13.12
CA PHE A 29 -0.98 7.02 13.92
C PHE A 29 -2.19 6.95 14.85
N GLN A 30 -2.57 8.06 15.44
CA GLN A 30 -3.79 8.13 16.28
C GLN A 30 -5.04 7.82 15.44
N MET A 31 -5.15 8.44 14.26
CA MET A 31 -6.28 8.18 13.36
C MET A 31 -6.32 6.73 12.91
N LEU A 32 -5.16 6.16 12.57
CA LEU A 32 -5.05 4.77 12.16
C LEU A 32 -5.49 3.80 13.26
N THR A 33 -5.03 4.01 14.50
CA THR A 33 -5.37 3.12 15.61
C THR A 33 -6.85 3.20 15.96
N GLU A 34 -7.43 4.37 15.95
CA GLU A 34 -8.88 4.55 16.15
C GLU A 34 -9.68 3.87 15.03
N GLY A 35 -9.25 4.04 13.80
CA GLY A 35 -9.89 3.40 12.64
C GLY A 35 -9.78 1.88 12.70
N CYS A 36 -8.62 1.35 13.04
CA CYS A 36 -8.44 -0.10 13.20
C CYS A 36 -9.37 -0.67 14.27
N LYS A 37 -9.51 0.03 15.38
CA LYS A 37 -10.44 -0.36 16.44
C LYS A 37 -11.87 -0.39 15.92
N ARG A 38 -12.27 0.63 15.19
CA ARG A 38 -13.63 0.75 14.63
C ARG A 38 -13.95 -0.41 13.68
N ILE A 39 -12.99 -0.82 12.84
CA ILE A 39 -13.22 -1.90 11.87
C ILE A 39 -12.95 -3.30 12.42
N GLY A 40 -12.62 -3.40 13.70
CA GLY A 40 -12.36 -4.69 14.34
C GLY A 40 -10.98 -5.29 14.05
N ARG A 41 -10.03 -4.46 13.60
CA ARG A 41 -8.64 -4.88 13.41
C ARG A 41 -7.96 -4.99 14.77
N ASN A 42 -7.60 -6.21 15.17
CA ASN A 42 -6.98 -6.47 16.45
C ASN A 42 -5.51 -6.02 16.45
N LEU A 43 -5.14 -5.16 17.40
CA LEU A 43 -3.79 -4.63 17.54
C LEU A 43 -3.07 -5.20 18.80
N ASN A 44 -3.44 -6.38 19.27
CA ASN A 44 -2.92 -6.94 20.51
C ASN A 44 -1.42 -7.28 20.45
N ASP A 45 -0.92 -7.72 19.30
CA ASP A 45 0.53 -7.88 19.07
C ASP A 45 1.10 -6.55 18.60
N THR A 46 1.21 -5.63 19.54
CA THR A 46 1.38 -4.23 19.22
C THR A 46 2.78 -3.84 18.77
N ARG A 47 3.81 -4.50 19.31
CA ARG A 47 5.18 -4.01 19.11
C ARG A 47 5.66 -4.10 17.66
N GLY A 48 5.58 -5.28 17.06
CA GLY A 48 5.96 -5.49 15.67
C GLY A 48 5.07 -4.72 14.71
N LEU A 49 3.77 -4.67 15.02
CA LEU A 49 2.79 -3.97 14.21
C LEU A 49 3.03 -2.46 14.19
N PHE A 50 3.37 -1.87 15.34
CA PHE A 50 3.68 -0.44 15.41
C PHE A 50 4.92 -0.09 14.60
N HIS A 51 5.96 -0.90 14.66
CA HIS A 51 7.15 -0.69 13.84
C HIS A 51 6.81 -0.78 12.36
N SER A 52 6.00 -1.75 11.97
CA SER A 52 5.55 -1.89 10.59
C SER A 52 4.73 -0.68 10.13
N PHE A 53 3.83 -0.18 10.95
CA PHE A 53 3.05 1.01 10.63
C PHE A 53 3.95 2.23 10.43
N ARG A 54 4.92 2.44 11.31
CA ARG A 54 5.84 3.57 11.20
C ARG A 54 6.71 3.46 9.96
N ASP A 55 7.20 2.27 9.64
CA ASP A 55 7.95 2.02 8.41
C ASP A 55 7.10 2.36 7.18
N SER A 56 5.84 1.94 7.16
CA SER A 56 4.96 2.22 6.04
C SER A 56 4.65 3.72 5.91
N TYR A 57 4.43 4.40 7.02
CA TYR A 57 4.23 5.85 7.01
C TYR A 57 5.43 6.57 6.37
N GLU A 58 6.63 6.23 6.82
CA GLU A 58 7.85 6.85 6.33
C GLU A 58 8.06 6.60 4.84
N VAL A 59 7.90 5.35 4.41
CA VAL A 59 8.05 4.97 3.00
C VAL A 59 7.05 5.74 2.13
N MET A 60 5.78 5.80 2.55
CA MET A 60 4.75 6.45 1.76
C MET A 60 4.96 7.97 1.70
N ARG A 61 5.35 8.58 2.81
CA ARG A 61 5.65 10.01 2.82
C ARG A 61 6.82 10.35 1.90
N ASN A 62 7.87 9.55 1.93
CA ASN A 62 9.03 9.73 1.05
C ASN A 62 8.65 9.54 -0.41
N LEU A 63 7.82 8.54 -0.71
CA LEU A 63 7.34 8.31 -2.08
C LEU A 63 6.63 9.55 -2.63
N PHE A 64 5.67 10.09 -1.88
CA PHE A 64 4.89 11.23 -2.38
C PHE A 64 5.72 12.51 -2.47
N THR A 65 6.71 12.66 -1.60
CA THR A 65 7.68 13.75 -1.72
C THR A 65 8.51 13.62 -2.99
N ASP A 66 9.00 12.41 -3.28
CA ASP A 66 9.77 12.14 -4.50
C ASP A 66 8.92 12.35 -5.75
N LEU A 67 7.66 11.93 -5.73
CA LEU A 67 6.73 12.15 -6.84
C LEU A 67 6.52 13.66 -7.07
N SER A 68 6.32 14.42 -6.01
CA SER A 68 6.16 15.86 -6.10
C SER A 68 7.42 16.54 -6.66
N ASP A 69 8.61 16.11 -6.24
CA ASP A 69 9.88 16.60 -6.75
C ASP A 69 10.05 16.29 -8.24
N ALA A 70 9.42 15.24 -8.72
CA ALA A 70 9.42 14.86 -10.15
C ALA A 70 8.25 15.49 -10.93
N ASP A 71 7.56 16.46 -10.34
CA ASP A 71 6.40 17.15 -10.93
C ASP A 71 5.19 16.23 -11.20
N VAL A 72 5.09 15.13 -10.48
CA VAL A 72 3.92 14.26 -10.56
C VAL A 72 2.84 14.80 -9.62
N LYS A 73 1.67 15.09 -10.19
CA LYS A 73 0.55 15.65 -9.42
C LYS A 73 -0.24 14.52 -8.76
N SER A 74 0.17 14.15 -7.55
CA SER A 74 -0.42 13.05 -6.80
C SER A 74 -1.38 13.50 -5.70
N ASP A 75 -1.60 14.79 -5.51
CA ASP A 75 -2.37 15.33 -4.39
C ASP A 75 -3.80 14.78 -4.31
N ASP A 76 -4.44 14.54 -5.45
CA ASP A 76 -5.80 14.03 -5.53
C ASP A 76 -5.89 12.50 -5.53
N TRP A 77 -4.77 11.80 -5.52
CA TRP A 77 -4.80 10.36 -5.32
C TRP A 77 -5.31 10.06 -3.92
N GLU A 78 -5.81 8.85 -3.74
CA GLU A 78 -6.32 8.41 -2.44
C GLU A 78 -5.35 7.39 -1.84
N ILE A 79 -5.20 7.43 -0.52
CA ILE A 79 -4.39 6.47 0.22
C ILE A 79 -5.21 5.86 1.35
N LEU A 80 -5.12 4.54 1.48
CA LEU A 80 -5.78 3.79 2.55
C LEU A 80 -4.75 2.93 3.27
N PHE A 81 -4.91 2.84 4.58
CA PHE A 81 -4.12 1.93 5.41
C PHE A 81 -5.07 0.95 6.08
N GLU A 82 -4.71 -0.32 6.09
CA GLU A 82 -5.46 -1.39 6.76
C GLU A 82 -6.91 -1.45 6.28
N LEU A 83 -7.10 -1.63 4.98
CA LEU A 83 -8.43 -1.84 4.42
C LEU A 83 -8.88 -3.27 4.70
N ARG A 84 -10.03 -3.40 5.37
CA ARG A 84 -10.66 -4.71 5.57
C ARG A 84 -11.30 -5.18 4.27
N ILE A 85 -10.68 -6.17 3.62
CA ILE A 85 -11.10 -6.68 2.31
C ILE A 85 -12.14 -7.79 2.47
N LYS A 86 -11.91 -8.68 3.43
CA LYS A 86 -12.79 -9.81 3.65
C LYS A 86 -13.04 -9.99 5.14
N LYS A 87 -14.30 -10.24 5.46
CA LYS A 87 -14.72 -10.57 6.82
C LYS A 87 -15.66 -11.77 6.76
N SER A 88 -15.28 -12.84 7.42
CA SER A 88 -16.17 -13.96 7.72
C SER A 88 -16.14 -14.20 9.23
N ARG A 89 -16.86 -15.21 9.71
CA ARG A 89 -16.85 -15.52 11.14
C ARG A 89 -15.45 -15.78 11.70
N SER A 90 -14.57 -16.34 10.88
CA SER A 90 -13.24 -16.78 11.31
C SER A 90 -12.10 -16.11 10.59
N ILE A 91 -12.36 -15.39 9.48
CA ILE A 91 -11.31 -14.83 8.64
C ILE A 91 -11.56 -13.35 8.39
N ARG A 92 -10.54 -12.53 8.71
CA ARG A 92 -10.51 -11.12 8.37
C ARG A 92 -9.19 -10.85 7.67
N ILE A 93 -9.26 -10.26 6.49
CA ILE A 93 -8.10 -9.93 5.67
C ILE A 93 -8.02 -8.42 5.53
N TYR A 94 -6.85 -7.87 5.82
CA TYR A 94 -6.59 -6.43 5.73
C TYR A 94 -5.43 -6.20 4.77
N ALA A 95 -5.63 -5.32 3.79
CA ALA A 95 -4.55 -4.86 2.93
C ALA A 95 -3.76 -3.77 3.66
N ASP A 96 -2.43 -3.85 3.63
CA ASP A 96 -1.59 -2.93 4.38
C ASP A 96 -1.76 -1.48 3.91
N VAL A 97 -1.49 -1.22 2.64
CA VAL A 97 -1.60 0.12 2.06
C VAL A 97 -2.13 0.01 0.63
N LEU A 98 -3.11 0.83 0.31
CA LEU A 98 -3.57 1.00 -1.07
C LEU A 98 -3.35 2.44 -1.50
N VAL A 99 -2.85 2.62 -2.71
CA VAL A 99 -2.78 3.92 -3.37
C VAL A 99 -3.64 3.85 -4.61
N ILE A 100 -4.64 4.73 -4.70
CA ILE A 100 -5.58 4.76 -5.83
C ILE A 100 -5.25 5.99 -6.66
N THR A 101 -4.85 5.75 -7.90
CA THR A 101 -4.62 6.78 -8.89
C THR A 101 -5.83 6.85 -9.83
N GLU A 102 -5.68 7.52 -10.97
CA GLU A 102 -6.76 7.60 -11.94
C GLU A 102 -7.13 6.21 -12.51
N ASN A 103 -6.12 5.38 -12.80
CA ASN A 103 -6.32 4.11 -13.49
C ASN A 103 -5.72 2.90 -12.76
N TYR A 104 -5.06 3.10 -11.64
CA TYR A 104 -4.34 2.04 -10.93
C TYR A 104 -4.73 1.98 -9.46
N VAL A 105 -4.73 0.77 -8.93
CA VAL A 105 -4.76 0.53 -7.49
C VAL A 105 -3.48 -0.21 -7.14
N PHE A 106 -2.56 0.46 -6.49
CA PHE A 106 -1.34 -0.16 -5.98
C PHE A 106 -1.66 -0.78 -4.63
N SER A 107 -1.46 -2.08 -4.52
CA SER A 107 -1.66 -2.83 -3.28
C SER A 107 -0.29 -3.17 -2.71
N LEU A 108 0.11 -2.46 -1.67
CA LEU A 108 1.46 -2.54 -1.12
C LEU A 108 1.43 -3.36 0.16
N GLU A 109 2.14 -4.49 0.15
CA GLU A 109 2.34 -5.32 1.34
C GLU A 109 3.71 -5.03 1.91
N PHE A 110 3.77 -4.63 3.18
CA PHE A 110 5.01 -4.23 3.84
C PHE A 110 5.52 -5.35 4.74
N LYS A 111 6.80 -5.69 4.58
CA LYS A 111 7.47 -6.67 5.45
C LYS A 111 8.79 -6.10 5.96
N MET A 112 9.03 -6.26 7.26
CA MET A 112 10.25 -5.80 7.95
C MET A 112 11.38 -6.81 7.76
N ASN A 113 11.87 -6.90 6.55
CA ASN A 113 12.70 -7.98 6.07
C ASN A 113 13.61 -7.43 4.95
N ASP A 114 14.69 -8.13 4.65
CA ASP A 114 15.62 -7.76 3.57
C ASP A 114 15.74 -8.84 2.48
N LYS A 115 14.98 -9.93 2.60
CA LYS A 115 15.01 -11.05 1.66
C LYS A 115 13.63 -11.35 1.10
N ILE A 116 13.59 -11.78 -0.15
CA ILE A 116 12.36 -12.17 -0.81
C ILE A 116 11.98 -13.58 -0.35
N LEU A 117 10.88 -13.70 0.38
CA LEU A 117 10.34 -14.97 0.85
C LEU A 117 9.08 -15.33 0.08
N GLU A 118 8.97 -16.58 -0.36
CA GLU A 118 7.82 -17.05 -1.15
C GLU A 118 6.48 -16.82 -0.43
N GLU A 119 6.43 -17.06 0.87
CA GLU A 119 5.24 -16.85 1.67
C GLU A 119 4.80 -15.39 1.65
N GLU A 120 5.74 -14.46 1.73
CA GLU A 120 5.44 -13.02 1.72
C GLU A 120 5.01 -12.55 0.33
N MET A 121 5.59 -13.12 -0.72
CA MET A 121 5.15 -12.86 -2.09
C MET A 121 3.71 -13.30 -2.29
N SER A 122 3.37 -14.49 -1.85
CA SER A 122 2.01 -15.03 -1.95
C SER A 122 1.02 -14.17 -1.15
N GLN A 123 1.44 -13.68 0.01
CA GLN A 123 0.63 -12.80 0.83
C GLN A 123 0.37 -11.45 0.12
N ALA A 124 1.38 -10.89 -0.53
CA ALA A 124 1.21 -9.64 -1.29
C ALA A 124 0.23 -9.80 -2.45
N ALA A 125 0.25 -10.96 -3.12
CA ALA A 125 -0.60 -11.21 -4.29
C ALA A 125 -2.03 -11.62 -3.95
N LYS A 126 -2.29 -12.11 -2.74
CA LYS A 126 -3.60 -12.72 -2.41
C LYS A 126 -4.77 -11.74 -2.39
N TYR A 127 -4.49 -10.46 -2.27
CA TYR A 127 -5.54 -9.43 -2.22
C TYR A 127 -6.09 -9.06 -3.60
N SER A 128 -5.30 -9.29 -4.65
CA SER A 128 -5.63 -8.80 -5.99
C SER A 128 -7.01 -9.24 -6.51
N PRO A 129 -7.42 -10.51 -6.38
CA PRO A 129 -8.75 -10.91 -6.87
C PRO A 129 -9.89 -10.14 -6.18
N TYR A 130 -9.76 -9.87 -4.89
CA TYR A 130 -10.76 -9.11 -4.14
C TYR A 130 -10.80 -7.65 -4.58
N LEU A 131 -9.62 -7.07 -4.77
CA LEU A 131 -9.50 -5.66 -5.18
C LEU A 131 -9.99 -5.44 -6.61
N GLU A 132 -9.73 -6.39 -7.51
CA GLU A 132 -10.23 -6.33 -8.88
C GLU A 132 -11.75 -6.26 -8.93
N VAL A 133 -12.42 -7.06 -8.09
CA VAL A 133 -13.87 -7.03 -7.98
C VAL A 133 -14.35 -5.72 -7.34
N LEU A 134 -13.67 -5.27 -6.29
CA LEU A 134 -14.05 -4.08 -5.55
C LEU A 134 -13.94 -2.81 -6.39
N PHE A 135 -12.86 -2.65 -7.15
CA PHE A 135 -12.60 -1.44 -7.91
C PHE A 135 -13.14 -1.47 -9.33
N GLY A 136 -13.30 -2.66 -9.90
CA GLY A 136 -13.87 -2.83 -11.23
C GLY A 136 -12.85 -2.70 -12.37
N PRO A 137 -13.32 -2.87 -13.62
CA PRO A 137 -12.41 -3.02 -14.78
C PRO A 137 -11.70 -1.74 -15.20
N GLN A 138 -12.13 -0.57 -14.72
CA GLN A 138 -11.47 0.69 -15.04
C GLN A 138 -10.15 0.88 -14.29
N TYR A 139 -9.86 0.04 -13.30
CA TYR A 139 -8.62 0.08 -12.55
C TYR A 139 -7.80 -1.18 -12.80
N GLU A 140 -6.51 -1.00 -12.95
CA GLU A 140 -5.56 -2.12 -12.92
C GLU A 140 -4.98 -2.23 -11.52
N VAL A 141 -5.07 -3.41 -10.91
CA VAL A 141 -4.53 -3.68 -9.56
C VAL A 141 -3.09 -4.15 -9.71
N ILE A 142 -2.18 -3.43 -9.04
CA ILE A 142 -0.74 -3.73 -9.05
C ILE A 142 -0.33 -4.13 -7.63
N PRO A 143 -0.17 -5.43 -7.35
CA PRO A 143 0.38 -5.87 -6.07
C PRO A 143 1.89 -5.64 -6.04
N VAL A 144 2.40 -5.20 -4.90
CA VAL A 144 3.83 -4.95 -4.69
C VAL A 144 4.22 -5.45 -3.30
N LEU A 145 5.34 -6.15 -3.21
CA LEU A 145 5.95 -6.49 -1.93
C LEU A 145 7.04 -5.47 -1.62
N VAL A 146 6.91 -4.77 -0.51
CA VAL A 146 7.86 -3.75 -0.07
C VAL A 146 8.62 -4.25 1.15
N LEU A 147 9.94 -4.42 1.00
CA LEU A 147 10.83 -4.93 2.06
C LEU A 147 11.55 -3.75 2.71
N THR A 148 11.13 -3.39 3.93
CA THR A 148 11.59 -2.15 4.57
C THR A 148 13.00 -2.23 5.15
N LYS A 149 13.59 -3.43 5.24
CA LYS A 149 14.97 -3.62 5.69
C LYS A 149 15.96 -3.83 4.52
N ALA A 150 15.47 -3.83 3.29
CA ALA A 150 16.30 -3.89 2.09
C ALA A 150 16.66 -2.48 1.61
N GLU A 151 17.70 -2.40 0.80
CA GLU A 151 18.14 -1.17 0.14
C GLU A 151 18.43 -1.46 -1.32
N ASP A 152 18.13 -0.51 -2.19
CA ASP A 152 18.41 -0.60 -3.64
C ASP A 152 17.82 -1.84 -4.31
N LEU A 153 16.74 -2.37 -3.77
CA LEU A 153 16.09 -3.55 -4.30
C LEU A 153 14.94 -3.16 -5.21
N TYR A 154 15.01 -3.63 -6.44
CA TYR A 154 13.95 -3.47 -7.43
C TYR A 154 14.02 -4.62 -8.40
N GLN A 155 13.07 -5.56 -8.32
CA GLN A 155 13.01 -6.68 -9.24
C GLN A 155 11.61 -7.25 -9.35
N TYR A 156 11.40 -8.03 -10.40
CA TYR A 156 10.19 -8.83 -10.58
C TYR A 156 10.54 -10.28 -10.24
N ALA A 157 9.80 -10.86 -9.32
CA ALA A 157 10.03 -12.22 -8.87
C ALA A 157 8.84 -13.10 -9.24
N GLU A 158 9.10 -14.33 -9.69
CA GLU A 158 8.03 -15.26 -10.02
C GLU A 158 7.26 -15.68 -8.78
N LEU A 159 5.95 -15.59 -8.85
CA LEU A 159 5.06 -16.10 -7.79
C LEU A 159 5.12 -17.63 -7.76
N PRO A 160 5.20 -18.22 -6.56
CA PRO A 160 5.26 -19.68 -6.43
C PRO A 160 4.11 -20.38 -7.16
N GLY A 161 4.45 -21.40 -7.94
CA GLY A 161 3.47 -22.21 -8.66
C GLY A 161 2.83 -21.55 -9.89
N THR A 162 3.33 -20.39 -10.30
CA THR A 162 2.80 -19.66 -11.47
C THR A 162 3.93 -19.12 -12.32
N THR A 163 3.58 -18.60 -13.52
CA THR A 163 4.50 -17.83 -14.35
C THR A 163 4.35 -16.33 -14.17
N ALA A 164 3.40 -15.90 -13.29
CA ALA A 164 3.18 -14.49 -13.01
C ALA A 164 4.33 -13.92 -12.18
N GLU A 165 4.66 -12.67 -12.42
CA GLU A 165 5.72 -11.97 -11.71
C GLU A 165 5.14 -10.93 -10.78
N LEU A 166 5.76 -10.78 -9.62
CA LEU A 166 5.39 -9.79 -8.61
C LEU A 166 6.51 -8.76 -8.48
N PRO A 167 6.19 -7.46 -8.57
CA PRO A 167 7.17 -6.43 -8.23
C PRO A 167 7.55 -6.52 -6.75
N VAL A 168 8.86 -6.54 -6.49
CA VAL A 168 9.42 -6.52 -5.14
C VAL A 168 10.43 -5.39 -5.07
N CYS A 169 10.34 -4.56 -4.05
CA CYS A 169 11.26 -3.45 -3.90
C CYS A 169 11.54 -3.13 -2.43
N SER A 170 12.65 -2.44 -2.21
CA SER A 170 12.89 -1.72 -0.97
C SER A 170 12.06 -0.42 -0.95
N GLY A 171 11.91 0.19 0.21
CA GLY A 171 11.15 1.43 0.33
C GLY A 171 11.69 2.55 -0.57
N ASP A 172 13.01 2.66 -0.66
CA ASP A 172 13.69 3.68 -1.48
C ASP A 172 13.44 3.50 -2.99
N MET A 173 13.06 2.29 -3.44
CA MET A 173 12.84 1.99 -4.85
C MET A 173 11.36 1.94 -5.24
N LEU A 174 10.45 2.23 -4.33
CA LEU A 174 9.02 2.22 -4.62
C LEU A 174 8.65 3.24 -5.71
N PHE A 175 9.34 4.37 -5.74
CA PHE A 175 9.20 5.39 -6.78
C PHE A 175 9.34 4.77 -8.19
N ASN A 176 10.28 3.83 -8.36
CA ASN A 176 10.54 3.20 -9.66
C ASN A 176 9.38 2.32 -10.11
N ILE A 177 8.70 1.65 -9.17
CA ILE A 177 7.50 0.87 -9.49
C ILE A 177 6.40 1.81 -10.02
N PHE A 178 6.20 2.94 -9.37
CA PHE A 178 5.20 3.91 -9.81
C PHE A 178 5.54 4.51 -11.17
N ASP A 179 6.82 4.85 -11.39
CA ASP A 179 7.26 5.35 -12.68
C ASP A 179 7.03 4.33 -13.80
N GLU A 180 7.34 3.07 -13.56
CA GLU A 180 7.15 2.04 -14.57
C GLU A 180 5.69 1.91 -15.00
N CYS A 181 4.76 2.00 -14.05
CA CYS A 181 3.33 1.91 -14.36
C CYS A 181 2.78 3.20 -14.98
N LEU A 182 3.21 4.35 -14.49
CA LEU A 182 2.64 5.64 -14.86
C LEU A 182 3.42 6.36 -15.96
N GLY A 183 4.69 5.98 -16.18
CA GLY A 183 5.48 6.49 -17.29
C GLY A 183 5.84 7.98 -17.19
N PHE A 184 6.00 8.52 -15.98
CA PHE A 184 6.24 9.96 -15.83
C PHE A 184 7.70 10.37 -16.10
N LEU A 185 8.65 9.43 -16.15
CA LEU A 185 10.02 9.69 -16.56
C LEU A 185 10.27 9.36 -18.03
N GLU A 186 9.24 9.04 -18.79
CA GLU A 186 9.37 8.75 -20.22
C GLU A 186 9.86 9.98 -20.98
N GLY A 187 10.68 9.73 -22.00
CA GLY A 187 11.23 10.78 -22.86
C GLY A 187 12.55 11.36 -22.37
N GLU A 188 13.05 10.87 -21.26
CA GLU A 188 14.39 11.22 -20.79
C GLU A 188 15.50 10.53 -21.60
#